data_3093eb596ef73832967a366ad731c53f
#
_entry.id   3093eb596ef73832967a366ad731c53f
#
_cell.length_a   1.000
_cell.length_b   1.000
_cell.length_c   1.000
_cell.angle_alpha   90.00
_cell.angle_beta   90.00
_cell.angle_gamma   90.00
#
_symmetry.space_group_name_H-M   'P 1'
#
loop_
_entity.id
_entity.type
_entity.pdbx_description
1 polymer ?
#
loop_
_entity_poly.entity_id
_entity_poly.type
_entity_poly.pdbx_seq_one_letter_code
_entity_poly.pdbx_strand_id
1 'polypeptide(L)'
;MFLISVCFRPSRSQRNDNKPGIVYFRIAKYGLHEPRIERSVNSDIKGADDGILQSEREKIISQIRLLYCIIERREDSGEPFDIDDVINDFHRALDGDDSMTEIIKKSRTDFPIRKDMVSIGREFRDSFKYLFSVREIDRSEGLFDYIFNLAQSLKNKGRSSQAKSFISLMSSLQYFTEADEISFSDITAEFVHEYYEWLKRKGIANSSQSFYLRTLRTVLNKAHEDGLLEVAPNWFEKVDTRIYKSIDSEGKSLDRDVLLKIENLDLTANDSLALARDMFMFGFYCEGMELIDISNLTTDNIKDGHLVYRRRQKGLEKSVVLGLQAKKIISRYIREGQKYLFPLLEGSESITFGAVSNYVRRYLTEIGNMVGYPKLTFSMNISTYKSFASGVSISEILLRYGNII
;
A
#
# COMPACT_ATOMS: atom_id res chain seq x y z
N MET A 1 17.51 4.55 -12.74
CA MET A 1 17.14 5.22 -11.49
C MET A 1 17.26 4.22 -10.33
N PHE A 2 17.95 4.60 -9.28
CA PHE A 2 18.11 3.77 -8.08
C PHE A 2 17.24 4.29 -6.94
N LEU A 3 16.69 3.38 -6.14
CA LEU A 3 15.94 3.68 -4.93
C LEU A 3 16.57 2.91 -3.76
N ILE A 4 16.92 3.62 -2.70
CA ILE A 4 17.42 3.02 -1.46
C ILE A 4 16.28 3.01 -0.44
N SER A 5 15.97 1.85 0.13
CA SER A 5 14.99 1.69 1.22
C SER A 5 15.69 1.27 2.49
N VAL A 6 15.45 2.01 3.57
CA VAL A 6 15.93 1.63 4.91
C VAL A 6 14.92 0.66 5.52
N CYS A 7 15.39 -0.50 5.92
CA CYS A 7 14.57 -1.58 6.44
C CYS A 7 15.16 -2.12 7.75
N PHE A 8 14.30 -2.70 8.58
CA PHE A 8 14.70 -3.36 9.81
C PHE A 8 14.25 -4.82 9.80
N ARG A 9 15.14 -5.70 10.22
CA ARG A 9 14.82 -7.10 10.46
C ARG A 9 14.88 -7.34 11.96
N PRO A 10 13.73 -7.53 12.64
CA PRO A 10 13.70 -7.81 14.06
C PRO A 10 14.42 -9.12 14.35
N SER A 11 14.98 -9.24 15.54
CA SER A 11 15.50 -10.49 16.06
C SER A 11 14.39 -11.55 16.05
N ARG A 12 14.66 -12.74 15.56
CA ARG A 12 13.73 -13.89 15.70
C ARG A 12 13.76 -14.39 17.13
N SER A 13 12.92 -13.83 17.98
CA SER A 13 12.78 -14.20 19.40
C SER A 13 11.89 -15.42 19.61
N GLN A 14 12.15 -16.56 18.95
CA GLN A 14 11.45 -17.81 19.28
C GLN A 14 12.37 -19.01 19.54
N ARG A 15 13.68 -18.82 19.53
CA ARG A 15 14.63 -19.83 20.04
C ARG A 15 15.83 -19.09 20.63
N ASN A 16 15.90 -18.99 21.94
CA ASN A 16 17.07 -18.75 22.84
C ASN A 16 18.34 -18.03 22.33
N ASP A 17 18.33 -17.34 21.22
CA ASP A 17 19.43 -16.54 20.72
C ASP A 17 19.05 -15.06 20.80
N ASN A 18 19.58 -14.39 21.79
CA ASN A 18 19.48 -12.95 22.04
C ASN A 18 20.27 -12.15 20.98
N LYS A 19 20.01 -12.40 19.69
CA LYS A 19 20.64 -11.64 18.60
C LYS A 19 19.86 -10.35 18.36
N PRO A 20 20.50 -9.19 18.44
CA PRO A 20 19.84 -7.91 18.19
C PRO A 20 19.30 -7.84 16.75
N GLY A 21 18.23 -7.10 16.55
CA GLY A 21 17.73 -6.78 15.20
C GLY A 21 18.80 -6.06 14.37
N ILE A 22 18.67 -6.09 13.06
CA ILE A 22 19.65 -5.52 12.12
C ILE A 22 18.96 -4.52 11.22
N VAL A 23 19.55 -3.33 11.09
CA VAL A 23 19.22 -2.38 10.03
C VAL A 23 19.86 -2.85 8.72
N TYR A 24 19.10 -2.85 7.63
CA TYR A 24 19.62 -3.16 6.30
C TYR A 24 19.06 -2.19 5.26
N PHE A 25 19.82 -1.99 4.19
CA PHE A 25 19.38 -1.19 3.05
C PHE A 25 18.93 -2.12 1.93
N ARG A 26 17.83 -1.76 1.29
CA ARG A 26 17.36 -2.43 0.08
C ARG A 26 17.58 -1.47 -1.08
N ILE A 27 18.41 -1.87 -2.02
CA ILE A 27 18.74 -1.09 -3.22
C ILE A 27 17.93 -1.68 -4.36
N ALA A 28 17.16 -0.85 -5.07
CA ALA A 28 16.40 -1.24 -6.24
C ALA A 28 16.79 -0.39 -7.44
N LYS A 29 17.05 -1.03 -8.58
CA LYS A 29 17.27 -0.40 -9.87
C LYS A 29 16.01 -0.52 -10.71
N TYR A 30 15.59 0.60 -11.31
CA TYR A 30 14.44 0.68 -12.19
C TYR A 30 14.91 1.09 -13.59
N GLY A 31 14.57 0.33 -14.62
CA GLY A 31 14.68 0.67 -16.02
C GLY A 31 13.31 0.97 -16.65
N LEU A 32 13.27 1.75 -17.74
CA LEU A 32 12.02 2.10 -18.45
C LEU A 32 11.32 0.88 -19.06
N HIS A 33 12.06 -0.19 -19.37
CA HIS A 33 11.55 -1.44 -19.97
C HIS A 33 12.17 -2.70 -19.35
N GLU A 34 12.93 -2.57 -18.26
CA GLU A 34 13.61 -3.68 -17.60
C GLU A 34 12.86 -4.10 -16.33
N PRO A 35 12.89 -5.38 -15.96
CA PRO A 35 12.33 -5.82 -14.68
C PRO A 35 13.09 -5.16 -13.53
N ARG A 36 12.34 -4.77 -12.48
CA ARG A 36 12.93 -4.26 -11.23
C ARG A 36 13.88 -5.29 -10.65
N ILE A 37 15.14 -4.91 -10.51
CA ILE A 37 16.15 -5.67 -9.78
C ILE A 37 16.28 -5.09 -8.38
N GLU A 38 16.32 -5.96 -7.37
CA GLU A 38 16.37 -5.56 -5.97
C GLU A 38 17.37 -6.44 -5.20
N ARG A 39 18.24 -5.82 -4.39
CA ARG A 39 19.20 -6.48 -3.50
C ARG A 39 19.17 -5.85 -2.12
N SER A 40 19.52 -6.63 -1.10
CA SER A 40 19.63 -6.14 0.27
C SER A 40 21.06 -6.20 0.75
N VAL A 41 21.53 -5.12 1.38
CA VAL A 41 22.83 -5.05 2.04
C VAL A 41 22.63 -4.75 3.53
N ASN A 42 23.30 -5.50 4.40
CA ASN A 42 23.23 -5.26 5.83
C ASN A 42 24.09 -4.04 6.19
N SER A 43 23.55 -3.18 7.06
CA SER A 43 24.36 -2.18 7.73
C SER A 43 25.12 -2.85 8.89
N ASP A 44 26.14 -2.17 9.40
CA ASP A 44 26.82 -2.56 10.64
C ASP A 44 26.03 -2.19 11.90
N ILE A 45 24.84 -1.59 11.75
CA ILE A 45 24.00 -1.09 12.83
C ILE A 45 23.13 -2.21 13.36
N LYS A 46 23.34 -2.54 14.64
CA LYS A 46 22.56 -3.54 15.39
C LYS A 46 21.70 -2.81 16.40
N GLY A 47 20.41 -3.04 16.38
CA GLY A 47 19.48 -2.39 17.30
C GLY A 47 18.25 -3.23 17.54
N ALA A 48 17.71 -3.14 18.75
CA ALA A 48 16.56 -3.91 19.19
C ALA A 48 15.30 -3.06 19.38
N ASP A 49 15.43 -1.73 19.55
CA ASP A 49 14.31 -0.84 19.86
C ASP A 49 14.48 0.58 19.27
N ASP A 50 13.45 1.41 19.44
CA ASP A 50 13.40 2.78 18.93
C ASP A 50 14.48 3.69 19.53
N GLY A 51 14.95 3.43 20.75
CA GLY A 51 15.99 4.23 21.41
C GLY A 51 17.36 4.07 20.75
N ILE A 52 17.74 2.85 20.37
CA ILE A 52 18.99 2.57 19.65
C ILE A 52 18.93 3.17 18.24
N LEU A 53 17.79 3.08 17.59
CA LEU A 53 17.60 3.69 16.26
C LEU A 53 17.77 5.19 16.29
N GLN A 54 17.34 5.85 17.37
CA GLN A 54 17.48 7.29 17.53
C GLN A 54 18.94 7.69 17.79
N SER A 55 19.71 6.90 18.55
CA SER A 55 21.14 7.12 18.79
C SER A 55 22.01 6.83 17.56
N GLU A 56 21.63 5.86 16.72
CA GLU A 56 22.36 5.46 15.52
C GLU A 56 21.90 6.20 14.25
N ARG A 57 20.99 7.15 14.41
CA ARG A 57 20.39 7.90 13.30
C ARG A 57 21.43 8.55 12.39
N GLU A 58 22.40 9.25 12.96
CA GLU A 58 23.47 9.93 12.21
C GLU A 58 24.31 8.93 11.40
N LYS A 59 24.52 7.75 11.95
CA LYS A 59 25.26 6.68 11.28
C LYS A 59 24.49 6.11 10.10
N ILE A 60 23.16 5.92 10.26
CA ILE A 60 22.27 5.49 9.17
C ILE A 60 22.27 6.53 8.04
N ILE A 61 22.15 7.81 8.39
CA ILE A 61 22.20 8.93 7.43
C ILE A 61 23.53 8.93 6.67
N SER A 62 24.64 8.79 7.40
CA SER A 62 25.98 8.72 6.81
C SER A 62 26.12 7.56 5.81
N GLN A 63 25.58 6.40 6.14
CA GLN A 63 25.60 5.23 5.24
C GLN A 63 24.70 5.39 4.02
N ILE A 64 23.55 6.05 4.16
CA ILE A 64 22.70 6.40 3.02
C ILE A 64 23.44 7.36 2.08
N ARG A 65 24.07 8.41 2.63
CA ARG A 65 24.89 9.35 1.85
C ARG A 65 26.02 8.64 1.12
N LEU A 66 26.67 7.71 1.79
CA LEU A 66 27.75 6.91 1.21
C LEU A 66 27.25 6.09 0.02
N LEU A 67 26.14 5.39 0.15
CA LEU A 67 25.50 4.65 -0.95
C LEU A 67 25.18 5.54 -2.15
N TYR A 68 24.70 6.75 -1.91
CA TYR A 68 24.43 7.72 -2.97
C TYR A 68 25.69 8.18 -3.67
N CYS A 69 26.72 8.54 -2.92
CA CYS A 69 28.00 8.94 -3.50
C CYS A 69 28.61 7.84 -4.36
N ILE A 70 28.43 6.58 -3.96
CA ILE A 70 28.88 5.43 -4.75
C ILE A 70 28.08 5.32 -6.05
N ILE A 71 26.75 5.40 -6.00
CA ILE A 71 25.90 5.33 -7.18
C ILE A 71 26.23 6.47 -8.15
N GLU A 72 26.32 7.72 -7.66
CA GLU A 72 26.64 8.89 -8.46
C GLU A 72 28.01 8.74 -9.14
N ARG A 73 29.04 8.31 -8.41
CA ARG A 73 30.36 8.05 -9.00
C ARG A 73 30.32 7.02 -10.12
N ARG A 74 29.53 5.95 -9.94
CA ARG A 74 29.35 4.92 -10.96
C ARG A 74 28.60 5.45 -12.19
N GLU A 75 27.57 6.27 -11.98
CA GLU A 75 26.84 6.94 -13.05
C GLU A 75 27.75 7.92 -13.82
N ASP A 76 28.56 8.70 -13.10
CA ASP A 76 29.52 9.68 -13.69
C ASP A 76 30.66 9.00 -14.46
N SER A 77 31.05 7.79 -14.09
CA SER A 77 32.12 7.06 -14.82
C SER A 77 31.69 6.63 -16.23
N GLY A 78 30.37 6.55 -16.48
CA GLY A 78 29.81 6.09 -17.76
C GLY A 78 30.05 4.60 -18.06
N GLU A 79 30.67 3.86 -17.14
CA GLU A 79 30.84 2.41 -17.26
C GLU A 79 29.58 1.66 -16.84
N PRO A 80 29.17 0.58 -17.52
CA PRO A 80 28.05 -0.25 -17.10
C PRO A 80 28.31 -0.83 -15.72
N PHE A 81 27.35 -0.71 -14.81
CA PHE A 81 27.42 -1.30 -13.47
C PHE A 81 26.07 -1.85 -13.02
N ASP A 82 26.08 -2.77 -12.08
CA ASP A 82 24.88 -3.33 -11.48
C ASP A 82 24.79 -3.00 -9.97
N ILE A 83 23.78 -3.59 -9.31
CA ILE A 83 23.55 -3.36 -7.87
C ILE A 83 24.62 -4.06 -7.04
N ASP A 84 25.13 -5.20 -7.50
CA ASP A 84 26.15 -5.96 -6.76
C ASP A 84 27.48 -5.20 -6.74
N ASP A 85 27.80 -4.43 -7.80
CA ASP A 85 28.93 -3.51 -7.82
C ASP A 85 28.80 -2.41 -6.76
N VAL A 86 27.60 -1.83 -6.62
CA VAL A 86 27.33 -0.80 -5.61
C VAL A 86 27.45 -1.39 -4.19
N ILE A 87 26.99 -2.61 -3.98
CA ILE A 87 27.09 -3.31 -2.68
C ILE A 87 28.56 -3.60 -2.34
N ASN A 88 29.35 -4.07 -3.31
CA ASN A 88 30.76 -4.34 -3.11
C ASN A 88 31.53 -3.08 -2.75
N ASP A 89 31.31 -1.97 -3.47
CA ASP A 89 31.92 -0.67 -3.16
C ASP A 89 31.50 -0.16 -1.79
N PHE A 90 30.23 -0.37 -1.39
CA PHE A 90 29.74 0.01 -0.07
C PHE A 90 30.45 -0.76 1.05
N HIS A 91 30.65 -2.07 0.92
CA HIS A 91 31.41 -2.86 1.89
C HIS A 91 32.86 -2.43 1.95
N ARG A 92 33.52 -2.22 0.80
CA ARG A 92 34.90 -1.71 0.75
C ARG A 92 35.04 -0.37 1.47
N ALA A 93 34.07 0.52 1.31
CA ALA A 93 34.06 1.80 2.00
C ALA A 93 33.85 1.67 3.51
N LEU A 94 33.01 0.73 3.97
CA LEU A 94 32.82 0.45 5.40
C LEU A 94 34.07 -0.19 6.02
N ASP A 95 34.79 -1.03 5.27
CA ASP A 95 36.02 -1.69 5.71
C ASP A 95 37.24 -0.76 5.68
N GLY A 96 37.08 0.49 5.18
CA GLY A 96 38.13 1.51 5.18
C GLY A 96 39.14 1.37 4.05
N ASP A 97 38.76 0.82 2.90
CA ASP A 97 39.61 0.71 1.71
C ASP A 97 40.03 2.10 1.24
N ASP A 98 41.33 2.29 1.09
CA ASP A 98 41.97 3.56 0.70
C ASP A 98 41.42 4.11 -0.63
N SER A 99 41.05 3.23 -1.58
CA SER A 99 40.47 3.62 -2.87
C SER A 99 39.09 4.31 -2.73
N MET A 100 38.42 4.17 -1.58
CA MET A 100 37.13 4.76 -1.26
C MET A 100 37.23 6.07 -0.45
N THR A 101 38.44 6.50 -0.08
CA THR A 101 38.68 7.65 0.81
C THR A 101 38.04 8.93 0.30
N GLU A 102 38.07 9.22 -1.00
CA GLU A 102 37.43 10.40 -1.60
C GLU A 102 35.90 10.36 -1.49
N ILE A 103 35.32 9.20 -1.75
CA ILE A 103 33.87 9.01 -1.66
C ILE A 103 33.42 9.16 -0.20
N ILE A 104 34.16 8.59 0.74
CA ILE A 104 33.88 8.69 2.17
C ILE A 104 33.95 10.17 2.62
N LYS A 105 34.94 10.93 2.13
CA LYS A 105 35.03 12.37 2.41
C LYS A 105 33.85 13.14 1.81
N LYS A 106 33.49 12.88 0.56
CA LYS A 106 32.34 13.50 -0.13
C LYS A 106 31.03 13.19 0.58
N SER A 107 30.85 11.97 1.08
CA SER A 107 29.62 11.57 1.82
C SER A 107 29.48 12.26 3.20
N ARG A 108 30.59 12.71 3.81
CA ARG A 108 30.60 13.42 5.11
C ARG A 108 30.32 14.92 5.00
N THR A 109 30.56 15.51 3.83
CA THR A 109 30.12 16.89 3.56
C THR A 109 28.62 16.90 3.27
N ASP A 110 27.95 18.06 3.41
CA ASP A 110 26.48 18.20 3.24
C ASP A 110 25.99 17.80 1.83
N PHE A 111 26.13 16.49 1.53
CA PHE A 111 25.62 15.92 0.31
C PHE A 111 24.08 15.89 0.39
N PRO A 112 23.37 16.60 -0.48
CA PRO A 112 21.92 16.64 -0.44
C PRO A 112 21.38 15.24 -0.79
N ILE A 113 20.81 14.56 0.20
CA ILE A 113 20.10 13.31 -0.06
C ILE A 113 18.87 13.65 -0.88
N ARG A 114 18.82 13.18 -2.12
CA ARG A 114 17.65 13.35 -2.98
C ARG A 114 16.50 12.50 -2.44
N LYS A 115 15.39 13.16 -2.06
CA LYS A 115 14.21 12.53 -1.47
C LYS A 115 13.58 11.45 -2.37
N ASP A 116 13.71 11.61 -3.67
CA ASP A 116 13.19 10.68 -4.68
C ASP A 116 13.92 9.33 -4.70
N MET A 117 15.07 9.24 -4.10
CA MET A 117 15.93 8.07 -4.12
C MET A 117 15.93 7.28 -2.80
N VAL A 118 15.32 7.80 -1.71
CA VAL A 118 15.25 7.12 -0.40
C VAL A 118 13.82 6.82 0.00
N SER A 119 13.54 5.57 0.25
CA SER A 119 12.31 5.10 0.89
C SER A 119 12.64 4.60 2.28
N ILE A 120 11.93 5.10 3.29
CA ILE A 120 12.09 4.65 4.66
C ILE A 120 10.97 3.66 4.97
N GLY A 121 11.34 2.48 5.46
CA GLY A 121 10.41 1.44 5.90
C GLY A 121 9.40 1.99 6.91
N ARG A 122 8.21 1.39 6.97
CA ARG A 122 7.10 1.86 7.82
C ARG A 122 7.49 1.94 9.30
N GLU A 123 8.36 1.05 9.72
CA GLU A 123 8.83 0.92 11.10
C GLU A 123 9.66 2.13 11.56
N PHE A 124 10.28 2.85 10.61
CA PHE A 124 11.21 3.94 10.92
C PHE A 124 10.69 5.33 10.57
N ARG A 125 9.50 5.44 10.00
CA ARG A 125 8.97 6.71 9.50
C ARG A 125 8.95 7.81 10.58
N ASP A 126 8.63 7.44 11.81
CA ASP A 126 8.55 8.39 12.93
C ASP A 126 9.96 8.75 13.45
N SER A 127 10.91 7.80 13.46
CA SER A 127 12.30 8.02 13.86
C SER A 127 13.13 8.80 12.84
N PHE A 128 12.77 8.73 11.56
CA PHE A 128 13.46 9.39 10.46
C PHE A 128 12.67 10.56 9.84
N LYS A 129 11.64 11.03 10.52
CA LYS A 129 10.84 12.19 10.13
C LYS A 129 11.70 13.41 9.73
N TYR A 130 12.87 13.56 10.36
CA TYR A 130 13.80 14.67 10.18
C TYR A 130 14.99 14.35 9.25
N LEU A 131 15.05 13.18 8.63
CA LEU A 131 16.16 12.82 7.74
C LEU A 131 16.27 13.79 6.56
N PHE A 132 15.16 14.41 6.21
CA PHE A 132 15.02 15.34 5.09
C PHE A 132 14.75 16.78 5.52
N SER A 133 14.69 17.09 6.82
CA SER A 133 14.50 18.43 7.32
C SER A 133 15.85 19.02 7.76
N VAL A 134 16.58 19.60 6.83
CA VAL A 134 17.66 20.51 7.14
C VAL A 134 17.10 21.92 6.99
N ARG A 135 16.50 22.42 8.05
CA ARG A 135 16.39 23.81 8.51
C ARG A 135 15.33 23.82 9.61
N GLU A 136 15.66 24.41 10.75
CA GLU A 136 14.68 24.93 11.69
C GLU A 136 13.92 26.06 10.98
N ILE A 137 12.86 25.70 10.26
CA ILE A 137 11.84 26.63 9.84
C ILE A 137 10.83 26.63 10.98
N ASP A 138 10.44 27.82 11.39
CA ASP A 138 9.36 28.05 12.34
C ASP A 138 8.13 27.23 11.89
N ARG A 139 7.84 26.13 12.60
CA ARG A 139 7.08 24.95 12.10
C ARG A 139 5.57 25.11 12.28
N SER A 140 5.09 26.28 12.64
CA SER A 140 3.71 26.43 13.10
C SER A 140 2.64 26.51 12.00
N GLU A 141 3.01 26.70 10.71
CA GLU A 141 2.01 27.10 9.70
C GLU A 141 2.17 26.49 8.29
N GLY A 142 2.92 25.39 8.11
CA GLY A 142 3.13 24.79 6.79
C GLY A 142 2.07 23.75 6.41
N LEU A 143 1.80 23.62 5.10
CA LEU A 143 0.83 22.65 4.56
C LEU A 143 1.25 21.20 4.85
N PHE A 144 2.54 20.87 4.76
CA PHE A 144 2.99 19.50 4.95
C PHE A 144 2.94 19.07 6.42
N ASP A 145 3.32 19.95 7.33
CA ASP A 145 3.16 19.71 8.77
C ASP A 145 1.68 19.58 9.15
N TYR A 146 0.81 20.40 8.57
CA TYR A 146 -0.63 20.27 8.76
C TYR A 146 -1.17 18.92 8.27
N ILE A 147 -0.83 18.52 7.03
CA ILE A 147 -1.23 17.20 6.48
C ILE A 147 -0.72 16.07 7.36
N PHE A 148 0.50 16.16 7.84
CA PHE A 148 1.07 15.16 8.72
C PHE A 148 0.30 15.05 10.05
N ASN A 149 -0.01 16.17 10.67
CA ASN A 149 -0.76 16.21 11.92
C ASN A 149 -2.19 15.65 11.75
N LEU A 150 -2.86 15.96 10.63
CA LEU A 150 -4.13 15.36 10.27
C LEU A 150 -4.02 13.82 10.12
N ALA A 151 -2.97 13.35 9.46
CA ALA A 151 -2.75 11.91 9.27
C ALA A 151 -2.52 11.19 10.61
N GLN A 152 -1.74 11.79 11.53
CA GLN A 152 -1.52 11.23 12.86
C GLN A 152 -2.83 11.18 13.68
N SER A 153 -3.61 12.27 13.66
CA SER A 153 -4.93 12.28 14.32
C SER A 153 -5.85 11.18 13.82
N LEU A 154 -5.88 10.95 12.51
CA LEU A 154 -6.67 9.87 11.91
C LEU A 154 -6.14 8.48 12.28
N LYS A 155 -4.82 8.29 12.34
CA LYS A 155 -4.21 7.04 12.77
C LYS A 155 -4.61 6.70 14.20
N ASN A 156 -4.56 7.69 15.10
CA ASN A 156 -4.97 7.54 16.51
C ASN A 156 -6.47 7.22 16.65
N LYS A 157 -7.31 7.69 15.72
CA LYS A 157 -8.74 7.37 15.63
C LYS A 157 -9.03 6.03 14.92
N GLY A 158 -8.00 5.21 14.61
CA GLY A 158 -8.14 3.95 13.90
C GLY A 158 -8.41 4.05 12.39
N ARG A 159 -8.41 5.27 11.81
CA ARG A 159 -8.67 5.53 10.38
C ARG A 159 -7.41 5.44 9.53
N SER A 160 -6.64 4.37 9.67
CA SER A 160 -5.33 4.19 9.05
C SER A 160 -5.33 4.29 7.52
N SER A 161 -6.42 3.90 6.85
CA SER A 161 -6.51 4.01 5.38
C SER A 161 -6.56 5.47 4.93
N GLN A 162 -7.33 6.30 5.63
CA GLN A 162 -7.44 7.73 5.33
C GLN A 162 -6.14 8.47 5.68
N ALA A 163 -5.50 8.11 6.79
CA ALA A 163 -4.17 8.62 7.14
C ALA A 163 -3.13 8.36 6.04
N LYS A 164 -3.13 7.14 5.48
CA LYS A 164 -2.26 6.80 4.34
C LYS A 164 -2.53 7.65 3.10
N SER A 165 -3.80 7.98 2.83
CA SER A 165 -4.16 8.86 1.70
C SER A 165 -3.55 10.25 1.85
N PHE A 166 -3.58 10.81 3.05
CA PHE A 166 -2.97 12.12 3.34
C PHE A 166 -1.45 12.09 3.19
N ILE A 167 -0.80 11.06 3.73
CA ILE A 167 0.66 10.90 3.56
C ILE A 167 1.04 10.70 2.08
N SER A 168 0.24 9.97 1.30
CA SER A 168 0.48 9.82 -0.14
C SER A 168 0.35 11.12 -0.89
N LEU A 169 -0.63 11.96 -0.54
CA LEU A 169 -0.76 13.31 -1.09
C LEU A 169 0.46 14.17 -0.74
N MET A 170 0.84 14.21 0.55
CA MET A 170 1.99 14.98 1.01
C MET A 170 3.25 14.62 0.23
N SER A 171 3.54 13.31 0.08
CA SER A 171 4.68 12.85 -0.71
C SER A 171 4.59 13.27 -2.18
N SER A 172 3.39 13.27 -2.79
CA SER A 172 3.21 13.70 -4.17
C SER A 172 3.42 15.20 -4.34
N LEU A 173 2.95 16.02 -3.40
CA LEU A 173 3.16 17.47 -3.41
C LEU A 173 4.63 17.82 -3.17
N GLN A 174 5.32 17.16 -2.24
CA GLN A 174 6.76 17.31 -2.04
C GLN A 174 7.56 17.03 -3.32
N TYR A 175 7.12 16.01 -4.07
CA TYR A 175 7.71 15.66 -5.36
C TYR A 175 7.46 16.71 -6.45
N PHE A 176 6.30 17.36 -6.40
CA PHE A 176 5.93 18.40 -7.35
C PHE A 176 6.68 19.70 -7.09
N THR A 177 6.76 20.12 -5.82
CA THR A 177 7.32 21.42 -5.44
C THR A 177 8.81 21.39 -5.20
N GLU A 178 9.39 20.21 -4.98
CA GLU A 178 10.77 20.01 -4.54
C GLU A 178 11.10 20.80 -3.24
N ALA A 179 10.05 21.21 -2.50
CA ALA A 179 10.15 22.00 -1.29
C ALA A 179 10.01 21.14 -0.03
N ASP A 180 10.61 21.58 1.06
CA ASP A 180 10.49 20.94 2.37
C ASP A 180 9.19 21.30 3.06
N GLU A 181 8.66 22.50 2.77
CA GLU A 181 7.37 22.99 3.25
C GLU A 181 6.78 23.99 2.25
N ILE A 182 5.47 24.17 2.30
CA ILE A 182 4.72 25.15 1.50
C ILE A 182 3.85 25.96 2.44
N SER A 183 3.89 27.28 2.32
CA SER A 183 2.97 28.15 3.04
C SER A 183 1.54 28.00 2.49
N PHE A 184 0.55 28.15 3.36
CA PHE A 184 -0.85 28.18 2.91
C PHE A 184 -1.13 29.36 1.96
N SER A 185 -0.39 30.46 2.07
CA SER A 185 -0.47 31.60 1.15
C SER A 185 -0.07 31.27 -0.30
N ASP A 186 0.75 30.22 -0.48
CA ASP A 186 1.23 29.81 -1.80
C ASP A 186 0.21 28.89 -2.53
N ILE A 187 -0.82 28.45 -1.80
CA ILE A 187 -1.86 27.58 -2.35
C ILE A 187 -2.91 28.41 -3.07
N THR A 188 -2.69 28.62 -4.36
CA THR A 188 -3.60 29.35 -5.24
C THR A 188 -4.32 28.39 -6.22
N ALA A 189 -5.27 28.91 -7.00
CA ALA A 189 -5.89 28.13 -8.08
C ALA A 189 -4.87 27.76 -9.17
N GLU A 190 -3.89 28.62 -9.41
CA GLU A 190 -2.74 28.38 -10.29
C GLU A 190 -1.90 27.22 -9.78
N PHE A 191 -1.54 27.21 -8.50
CA PHE A 191 -0.79 26.12 -7.89
C PHE A 191 -1.49 24.75 -8.08
N VAL A 192 -2.79 24.69 -7.84
CA VAL A 192 -3.58 23.47 -8.01
C VAL A 192 -3.64 23.04 -9.49
N HIS A 193 -3.75 24.01 -10.39
CA HIS A 193 -3.72 23.75 -11.83
C HIS A 193 -2.35 23.24 -12.30
N GLU A 194 -1.27 23.85 -11.86
CA GLU A 194 0.10 23.44 -12.17
C GLU A 194 0.40 22.03 -11.64
N TYR A 195 -0.06 21.74 -10.42
CA TYR A 195 0.05 20.38 -9.84
C TYR A 195 -0.72 19.36 -10.70
N TYR A 196 -1.93 19.69 -11.14
CA TYR A 196 -2.71 18.82 -12.03
C TYR A 196 -2.01 18.56 -13.36
N GLU A 197 -1.49 19.60 -14.01
CA GLU A 197 -0.74 19.47 -15.27
C GLU A 197 0.58 18.69 -15.06
N TRP A 198 1.22 18.86 -13.91
CA TRP A 198 2.40 18.05 -13.55
C TRP A 198 2.06 16.57 -13.41
N LEU A 199 0.96 16.20 -12.74
CA LEU A 199 0.50 14.82 -12.64
C LEU A 199 0.26 14.20 -14.03
N LYS A 200 -0.33 14.97 -14.97
CA LYS A 200 -0.54 14.52 -16.36
C LYS A 200 0.78 14.30 -17.09
N ARG A 201 1.70 15.27 -17.01
CA ARG A 201 3.03 15.16 -17.65
C ARG A 201 3.85 13.98 -17.11
N LYS A 202 3.68 13.63 -15.86
CA LYS A 202 4.30 12.44 -15.24
C LYS A 202 3.62 11.12 -15.65
N GLY A 203 2.58 11.15 -16.47
CA GLY A 203 1.86 9.94 -16.91
C GLY A 203 1.09 9.24 -15.78
N ILE A 204 0.75 9.96 -14.71
CA ILE A 204 -0.04 9.40 -13.60
C ILE A 204 -1.44 9.04 -14.12
N ALA A 205 -1.92 7.83 -13.82
CA ALA A 205 -3.25 7.37 -14.25
C ALA A 205 -4.37 8.31 -13.76
N ASN A 206 -5.41 8.50 -14.56
CA ASN A 206 -6.53 9.41 -14.27
C ASN A 206 -7.17 9.16 -12.90
N SER A 207 -7.34 7.89 -12.52
CA SER A 207 -7.86 7.52 -11.20
C SER A 207 -6.97 8.02 -10.05
N SER A 208 -5.65 7.95 -10.20
CA SER A 208 -4.69 8.47 -9.23
C SER A 208 -4.65 9.99 -9.21
N GLN A 209 -4.73 10.65 -10.37
CA GLN A 209 -4.86 12.11 -10.44
C GLN A 209 -6.11 12.57 -9.67
N SER A 210 -7.26 11.96 -9.95
CA SER A 210 -8.52 12.23 -9.24
C SER A 210 -8.41 11.97 -7.73
N PHE A 211 -7.69 10.92 -7.32
CA PHE A 211 -7.44 10.61 -5.91
C PHE A 211 -6.63 11.73 -5.24
N TYR A 212 -5.52 12.16 -5.83
CA TYR A 212 -4.70 13.23 -5.27
C TYR A 212 -5.45 14.56 -5.17
N LEU A 213 -6.16 14.95 -6.22
CA LEU A 213 -6.91 16.20 -6.24
C LEU A 213 -8.08 16.20 -5.24
N ARG A 214 -8.80 15.10 -5.09
CA ARG A 214 -9.86 14.98 -4.07
C ARG A 214 -9.30 14.99 -2.65
N THR A 215 -8.14 14.36 -2.45
CA THR A 215 -7.48 14.36 -1.15
C THR A 215 -6.96 15.76 -0.81
N LEU A 216 -6.38 16.48 -1.77
CA LEU A 216 -5.97 17.87 -1.62
C LEU A 216 -7.17 18.77 -1.28
N ARG A 217 -8.29 18.63 -2.00
CA ARG A 217 -9.52 19.36 -1.67
C ARG A 217 -9.97 19.13 -0.24
N THR A 218 -9.91 17.88 0.22
CA THR A 218 -10.27 17.54 1.61
C THR A 218 -9.35 18.20 2.63
N VAL A 219 -8.06 18.27 2.33
CA VAL A 219 -7.06 18.95 3.19
C VAL A 219 -7.31 20.45 3.25
N LEU A 220 -7.49 21.09 2.08
CA LEU A 220 -7.69 22.54 1.99
C LEU A 220 -9.00 22.99 2.66
N ASN A 221 -10.09 22.22 2.48
CA ASN A 221 -11.34 22.48 3.17
C ASN A 221 -11.17 22.40 4.69
N LYS A 222 -10.43 21.40 5.18
CA LYS A 222 -10.14 21.28 6.62
C LYS A 222 -9.27 22.43 7.13
N ALA A 223 -8.26 22.83 6.39
CA ALA A 223 -7.41 23.94 6.74
C ALA A 223 -8.22 25.25 6.82
N HIS A 224 -9.19 25.42 5.93
CA HIS A 224 -10.12 26.56 5.97
C HIS A 224 -11.05 26.47 7.20
N GLU A 225 -11.64 25.31 7.49
CA GLU A 225 -12.44 25.08 8.72
C GLU A 225 -11.65 25.35 9.99
N ASP A 226 -10.35 25.05 9.99
CA ASP A 226 -9.44 25.26 11.13
C ASP A 226 -8.89 26.71 11.20
N GLY A 227 -9.31 27.61 10.26
CA GLY A 227 -8.96 29.02 10.25
C GLY A 227 -7.55 29.36 9.73
N LEU A 228 -6.89 28.39 9.09
CA LEU A 228 -5.54 28.55 8.51
C LEU A 228 -5.58 29.20 7.12
N LEU A 229 -6.76 29.26 6.49
CA LEU A 229 -7.02 29.89 5.20
C LEU A 229 -8.16 30.88 5.35
N GLU A 230 -7.91 32.17 5.14
CA GLU A 230 -8.88 33.25 5.38
C GLU A 230 -10.05 33.24 4.38
N VAL A 231 -9.83 32.82 3.16
CA VAL A 231 -10.85 32.76 2.10
C VAL A 231 -10.81 31.39 1.46
N ALA A 232 -11.99 30.79 1.20
CA ALA A 232 -12.11 29.59 0.38
C ALA A 232 -12.18 29.98 -1.10
N PRO A 233 -11.05 30.27 -1.79
CA PRO A 233 -11.06 30.48 -3.22
C PRO A 233 -11.47 29.16 -3.88
N ASN A 234 -12.03 29.24 -5.07
CA ASN A 234 -12.32 28.03 -5.84
C ASN A 234 -11.00 27.45 -6.40
N TRP A 235 -10.15 26.89 -5.52
CA TRP A 235 -8.86 26.30 -5.89
C TRP A 235 -8.91 25.33 -7.07
N PHE A 236 -10.09 24.75 -7.33
CA PHE A 236 -10.30 23.71 -8.34
C PHE A 236 -11.11 24.21 -9.53
N GLU A 237 -11.28 25.51 -9.74
CA GLU A 237 -12.09 26.06 -10.84
C GLU A 237 -11.58 25.62 -12.21
N LYS A 238 -10.25 25.49 -12.37
CA LYS A 238 -9.58 25.06 -13.60
C LYS A 238 -9.40 23.55 -13.72
N VAL A 239 -9.90 22.78 -12.75
CA VAL A 239 -9.73 21.33 -12.68
C VAL A 239 -11.08 20.64 -12.62
N ASP A 240 -11.47 19.94 -13.67
CA ASP A 240 -12.66 19.12 -13.66
C ASP A 240 -12.40 17.72 -13.07
N THR A 241 -12.65 17.59 -11.77
CA THR A 241 -12.48 16.32 -11.07
C THR A 241 -13.64 15.33 -11.30
N ARG A 242 -14.71 15.75 -11.99
CA ARG A 242 -15.89 14.89 -12.28
C ARG A 242 -15.64 13.94 -13.42
N ILE A 243 -14.78 14.31 -14.36
CA ILE A 243 -14.38 13.47 -15.52
C ILE A 243 -13.87 12.10 -15.06
N TYR A 244 -13.26 12.03 -13.89
CA TYR A 244 -12.69 10.78 -13.36
C TYR A 244 -13.69 9.87 -12.64
N LYS A 245 -14.93 10.32 -12.44
CA LYS A 245 -15.98 9.48 -11.85
C LYS A 245 -16.60 8.50 -12.85
N SER A 246 -16.58 8.82 -14.14
CA SER A 246 -17.33 8.09 -15.17
C SER A 246 -16.54 6.98 -15.86
N ILE A 247 -15.21 7.03 -15.85
CA ILE A 247 -14.38 6.11 -16.65
C ILE A 247 -14.02 4.82 -15.89
N ASP A 248 -13.91 4.89 -14.56
CA ASP A 248 -13.45 3.76 -13.73
C ASP A 248 -14.53 3.20 -12.79
N SER A 249 -15.75 3.74 -12.80
CA SER A 249 -16.79 3.37 -11.82
C SER A 249 -17.66 2.18 -12.23
N GLU A 250 -17.62 1.76 -13.47
CA GLU A 250 -18.13 0.44 -13.84
C GLU A 250 -17.07 -0.60 -13.46
N GLY A 251 -17.16 -1.07 -12.22
CA GLY A 251 -16.39 -2.22 -11.78
C GLY A 251 -16.56 -3.30 -12.83
N LYS A 252 -15.44 -3.71 -13.47
CA LYS A 252 -15.47 -4.72 -14.52
C LYS A 252 -16.14 -5.97 -13.96
N SER A 253 -17.35 -6.27 -14.45
CA SER A 253 -18.00 -7.54 -14.18
C SER A 253 -17.33 -8.63 -15.01
N LEU A 254 -17.26 -9.82 -14.47
CA LEU A 254 -16.82 -10.99 -15.22
C LEU A 254 -17.98 -11.53 -16.05
N ASP A 255 -17.66 -12.01 -17.25
CA ASP A 255 -18.58 -12.80 -18.04
C ASP A 255 -18.86 -14.15 -17.36
N ARG A 256 -20.02 -14.73 -17.65
CA ARG A 256 -20.46 -16.00 -17.07
C ARG A 256 -19.43 -17.12 -17.31
N ASP A 257 -18.86 -17.19 -18.51
CA ASP A 257 -17.90 -18.24 -18.87
C ASP A 257 -16.60 -18.13 -18.07
N VAL A 258 -16.12 -16.91 -17.80
CA VAL A 258 -14.95 -16.68 -16.95
C VAL A 258 -15.25 -17.07 -15.51
N LEU A 259 -16.43 -16.70 -14.99
CA LEU A 259 -16.85 -17.07 -13.64
C LEU A 259 -16.92 -18.60 -13.47
N LEU A 260 -17.51 -19.30 -14.44
CA LEU A 260 -17.58 -20.77 -14.44
C LEU A 260 -16.19 -21.42 -14.55
N LYS A 261 -15.27 -20.86 -15.33
CA LYS A 261 -13.89 -21.34 -15.39
C LYS A 261 -13.21 -21.20 -14.04
N ILE A 262 -13.39 -20.08 -13.33
CA ILE A 262 -12.85 -19.87 -11.98
C ILE A 262 -13.41 -20.89 -11.00
N GLU A 263 -14.74 -21.09 -11.02
CA GLU A 263 -15.43 -22.02 -10.12
C GLU A 263 -14.94 -23.47 -10.30
N ASN A 264 -14.76 -23.91 -11.56
CA ASN A 264 -14.44 -25.29 -11.91
C ASN A 264 -12.93 -25.58 -12.01
N LEU A 265 -12.06 -24.63 -11.65
CA LEU A 265 -10.62 -24.89 -11.62
C LEU A 265 -10.30 -26.03 -10.64
N ASP A 266 -9.54 -27.00 -11.10
CA ASP A 266 -8.93 -28.00 -10.22
C ASP A 266 -7.72 -27.40 -9.52
N LEU A 267 -7.87 -27.14 -8.24
CA LEU A 267 -6.84 -26.54 -7.37
C LEU A 267 -6.52 -27.45 -6.18
N THR A 268 -6.79 -28.74 -6.29
CA THR A 268 -6.57 -29.74 -5.23
C THR A 268 -5.11 -29.85 -4.79
N ALA A 269 -4.18 -29.52 -5.69
CA ALA A 269 -2.74 -29.53 -5.41
C ALA A 269 -2.21 -28.26 -4.71
N ASN A 270 -3.04 -27.22 -4.54
CA ASN A 270 -2.60 -25.93 -3.96
C ASN A 270 -3.67 -25.28 -3.09
N ASP A 271 -3.57 -25.50 -1.79
CA ASP A 271 -4.52 -24.98 -0.78
C ASP A 271 -4.65 -23.46 -0.80
N SER A 272 -3.58 -22.74 -1.12
CA SER A 272 -3.59 -21.28 -1.15
C SER A 272 -4.38 -20.73 -2.34
N LEU A 273 -4.23 -21.35 -3.51
CA LEU A 273 -5.03 -21.01 -4.69
C LEU A 273 -6.49 -21.39 -4.46
N ALA A 274 -6.74 -22.60 -3.91
CA ALA A 274 -8.08 -23.03 -3.58
C ALA A 274 -8.79 -22.09 -2.60
N LEU A 275 -8.10 -21.67 -1.53
CA LEU A 275 -8.64 -20.71 -0.56
C LEU A 275 -8.97 -19.37 -1.21
N ALA A 276 -8.07 -18.80 -2.00
CA ALA A 276 -8.30 -17.52 -2.67
C ALA A 276 -9.48 -17.57 -3.67
N ARG A 277 -9.59 -18.68 -4.47
CA ARG A 277 -10.71 -18.95 -5.34
C ARG A 277 -12.02 -19.07 -4.55
N ASP A 278 -12.00 -19.87 -3.48
CA ASP A 278 -13.20 -20.13 -2.67
C ASP A 278 -13.68 -18.87 -1.95
N MET A 279 -12.78 -18.01 -1.45
CA MET A 279 -13.17 -16.71 -0.90
C MET A 279 -13.78 -15.77 -1.94
N PHE A 280 -13.24 -15.75 -3.16
CA PHE A 280 -13.79 -14.97 -4.27
C PHE A 280 -15.20 -15.43 -4.63
N MET A 281 -15.38 -16.76 -4.81
CA MET A 281 -16.68 -17.36 -5.13
C MET A 281 -17.67 -17.22 -3.98
N PHE A 282 -17.22 -17.38 -2.74
CA PHE A 282 -18.05 -17.13 -1.56
C PHE A 282 -18.56 -15.69 -1.51
N GLY A 283 -17.69 -14.72 -1.81
CA GLY A 283 -18.07 -13.32 -1.94
C GLY A 283 -19.18 -13.12 -2.98
N PHE A 284 -19.06 -13.78 -4.13
CA PHE A 284 -20.08 -13.74 -5.18
C PHE A 284 -21.41 -14.37 -4.72
N TYR A 285 -21.38 -15.57 -4.14
CA TYR A 285 -22.57 -16.28 -3.67
C TYR A 285 -23.25 -15.60 -2.46
N CYS A 286 -22.50 -14.79 -1.71
CA CYS A 286 -23.00 -14.00 -0.60
C CYS A 286 -23.27 -12.55 -1.00
N GLU A 287 -23.89 -12.34 -2.17
CA GLU A 287 -24.36 -11.05 -2.67
C GLU A 287 -23.25 -9.99 -2.85
N GLY A 288 -22.12 -10.40 -3.36
CA GLY A 288 -20.98 -9.50 -3.57
C GLY A 288 -20.38 -9.00 -2.25
N MET A 289 -20.11 -9.91 -1.33
CA MET A 289 -19.53 -9.60 -0.02
C MET A 289 -18.08 -9.09 -0.18
N GLU A 290 -17.71 -8.08 0.61
CA GLU A 290 -16.38 -7.52 0.61
C GLU A 290 -15.37 -8.44 1.32
N LEU A 291 -14.10 -8.45 0.87
CA LEU A 291 -13.06 -9.29 1.46
C LEU A 291 -12.85 -9.01 2.95
N ILE A 292 -12.97 -7.75 3.37
CA ILE A 292 -12.81 -7.38 4.78
C ILE A 292 -13.91 -7.99 5.66
N ASP A 293 -15.12 -8.13 5.13
CA ASP A 293 -16.22 -8.75 5.85
C ASP A 293 -16.01 -10.26 5.91
N ILE A 294 -15.67 -10.91 4.78
CA ILE A 294 -15.41 -12.36 4.70
C ILE A 294 -14.30 -12.78 5.65
N SER A 295 -13.19 -12.04 5.67
CA SER A 295 -12.04 -12.37 6.50
C SER A 295 -12.31 -12.33 8.01
N ASN A 296 -13.40 -11.69 8.43
CA ASN A 296 -13.78 -11.55 9.83
C ASN A 296 -15.01 -12.38 10.22
N LEU A 297 -15.53 -13.20 9.31
CA LEU A 297 -16.65 -14.09 9.62
C LEU A 297 -16.22 -15.18 10.60
N THR A 298 -17.10 -15.45 11.54
CA THR A 298 -17.00 -16.54 12.51
C THR A 298 -18.16 -17.52 12.33
N THR A 299 -18.12 -18.66 12.99
CA THR A 299 -19.24 -19.63 13.02
C THR A 299 -20.52 -19.01 13.59
N ASP A 300 -20.40 -18.04 14.52
CA ASP A 300 -21.56 -17.35 15.15
C ASP A 300 -22.33 -16.47 14.17
N ASN A 301 -21.72 -16.15 13.00
CA ASN A 301 -22.42 -15.44 11.95
C ASN A 301 -23.43 -16.30 11.18
N ILE A 302 -23.37 -17.64 11.35
CA ILE A 302 -24.30 -18.56 10.69
C ILE A 302 -25.48 -18.84 11.62
N LYS A 303 -26.68 -18.38 11.23
CA LYS A 303 -27.92 -18.52 12.02
C LYS A 303 -29.06 -18.97 11.11
N ASP A 304 -29.65 -20.11 11.40
CA ASP A 304 -30.84 -20.61 10.71
C ASP A 304 -30.77 -20.59 9.18
N GLY A 305 -29.60 -21.01 8.64
CA GLY A 305 -29.35 -21.02 7.20
C GLY A 305 -29.04 -19.65 6.59
N HIS A 306 -28.91 -18.62 7.39
CA HIS A 306 -28.53 -17.26 6.99
C HIS A 306 -27.14 -16.93 7.51
N LEU A 307 -26.44 -16.08 6.78
CA LEU A 307 -25.22 -15.42 7.20
C LEU A 307 -25.56 -14.02 7.68
N VAL A 308 -25.49 -13.80 9.00
CA VAL A 308 -25.79 -12.51 9.63
C VAL A 308 -24.50 -11.86 10.08
N TYR A 309 -24.19 -10.68 9.54
CA TYR A 309 -22.97 -9.97 9.85
C TYR A 309 -23.13 -8.45 9.77
N ARG A 310 -22.28 -7.72 10.46
CA ARG A 310 -22.23 -6.26 10.39
C ARG A 310 -21.15 -5.81 9.41
N ARG A 311 -21.54 -5.10 8.35
CA ARG A 311 -20.62 -4.57 7.36
C ARG A 311 -19.62 -3.62 8.00
N ARG A 312 -18.33 -3.92 7.89
CA ARG A 312 -17.27 -3.14 8.55
C ARG A 312 -17.16 -1.71 8.05
N GLN A 313 -17.37 -1.47 6.75
CA GLN A 313 -17.26 -0.12 6.20
C GLN A 313 -18.46 0.77 6.53
N LYS A 314 -19.66 0.22 6.59
CA LYS A 314 -20.91 0.97 6.74
C LYS A 314 -21.59 0.78 8.09
N GLY A 315 -21.13 -0.15 8.90
CA GLY A 315 -21.72 -0.45 10.21
C GLY A 315 -23.14 -1.01 10.17
N LEU A 316 -23.69 -1.32 8.97
CA LEU A 316 -25.03 -1.84 8.78
C LEU A 316 -25.03 -3.37 8.93
N GLU A 317 -26.04 -3.88 9.63
CA GLU A 317 -26.30 -5.32 9.69
C GLU A 317 -26.84 -5.80 8.35
N LYS A 318 -26.37 -6.96 7.91
CA LYS A 318 -26.82 -7.62 6.69
C LYS A 318 -27.08 -9.10 6.98
N SER A 319 -28.19 -9.61 6.45
CA SER A 319 -28.55 -11.02 6.46
C SER A 319 -28.59 -11.53 5.02
N VAL A 320 -27.87 -12.61 4.73
CA VAL A 320 -27.77 -13.23 3.41
C VAL A 320 -28.14 -14.71 3.53
N VAL A 321 -29.01 -15.20 2.67
CA VAL A 321 -29.35 -16.63 2.61
C VAL A 321 -28.13 -17.42 2.13
N LEU A 322 -27.72 -18.42 2.89
CA LEU A 322 -26.63 -19.33 2.49
C LEU A 322 -27.15 -20.38 1.51
N GLY A 323 -26.92 -20.14 0.23
CA GLY A 323 -27.15 -21.11 -0.83
C GLY A 323 -26.20 -22.32 -0.75
N LEU A 324 -26.53 -23.39 -1.52
CA LEU A 324 -25.79 -24.66 -1.49
C LEU A 324 -24.28 -24.47 -1.76
N GLN A 325 -23.90 -23.65 -2.72
CA GLN A 325 -22.50 -23.43 -3.07
C GLN A 325 -21.74 -22.71 -1.95
N ALA A 326 -22.33 -21.70 -1.33
CA ALA A 326 -21.74 -21.05 -0.17
C ALA A 326 -21.54 -22.03 1.00
N LYS A 327 -22.52 -22.89 1.27
CA LYS A 327 -22.44 -23.94 2.30
C LYS A 327 -21.32 -24.96 1.99
N LYS A 328 -21.19 -25.39 0.72
CA LYS A 328 -20.10 -26.28 0.29
C LYS A 328 -18.73 -25.64 0.51
N ILE A 329 -18.58 -24.36 0.22
CA ILE A 329 -17.32 -23.64 0.48
C ILE A 329 -17.01 -23.60 1.98
N ILE A 330 -17.97 -23.19 2.80
CA ILE A 330 -17.81 -23.12 4.25
C ILE A 330 -17.38 -24.49 4.83
N SER A 331 -18.02 -25.57 4.41
CA SER A 331 -17.75 -26.92 4.93
C SER A 331 -16.32 -27.40 4.68
N ARG A 332 -15.62 -26.84 3.70
CA ARG A 332 -14.20 -27.18 3.44
C ARG A 332 -13.25 -26.59 4.50
N TYR A 333 -13.64 -25.47 5.11
CA TYR A 333 -12.76 -24.68 5.96
C TYR A 333 -13.12 -24.72 7.45
N ILE A 334 -14.36 -25.04 7.81
CA ILE A 334 -14.75 -25.16 9.22
C ILE A 334 -13.95 -26.29 9.90
N ARG A 335 -13.32 -25.95 11.02
CA ARG A 335 -12.62 -26.89 11.92
C ARG A 335 -13.11 -26.66 13.35
N GLU A 336 -13.10 -27.70 14.16
CA GLU A 336 -13.44 -27.60 15.56
C GLU A 336 -12.42 -26.72 16.31
N GLY A 337 -12.89 -25.83 17.16
CA GLY A 337 -12.02 -24.87 17.89
C GLY A 337 -11.54 -23.66 17.11
N GLN A 338 -11.91 -23.55 15.83
CA GLN A 338 -11.53 -22.44 14.97
C GLN A 338 -12.45 -21.23 15.20
N LYS A 339 -11.85 -20.03 15.33
CA LYS A 339 -12.59 -18.78 15.52
C LYS A 339 -13.22 -18.25 14.24
N TYR A 340 -12.47 -18.25 13.15
CA TYR A 340 -12.88 -17.66 11.87
C TYR A 340 -13.32 -18.73 10.88
N LEU A 341 -14.27 -18.40 9.99
CA LEU A 341 -14.73 -19.31 8.93
C LEU A 341 -13.66 -19.66 7.91
N PHE A 342 -12.73 -18.74 7.67
CA PHE A 342 -11.61 -18.93 6.75
C PHE A 342 -10.27 -18.80 7.48
N PRO A 343 -9.29 -19.69 7.24
CA PRO A 343 -8.07 -19.82 8.05
C PRO A 343 -7.00 -18.75 7.80
N LEU A 344 -7.38 -17.55 7.33
CA LEU A 344 -6.44 -16.47 7.01
C LEU A 344 -5.96 -15.67 8.22
N LEU A 345 -6.75 -15.63 9.29
CA LEU A 345 -6.46 -14.87 10.51
C LEU A 345 -6.12 -15.75 11.71
N GLU A 346 -6.00 -17.05 11.50
CA GLU A 346 -5.67 -17.99 12.57
C GLU A 346 -4.18 -18.04 12.86
N GLY A 347 -3.84 -18.17 14.15
CA GLY A 347 -2.47 -18.36 14.62
C GLY A 347 -1.62 -17.11 14.78
N SER A 348 -2.16 -15.90 14.52
CA SER A 348 -1.43 -14.66 14.77
C SER A 348 -2.39 -13.51 15.11
N GLU A 349 -2.28 -12.97 16.31
CA GLU A 349 -3.01 -11.76 16.73
C GLU A 349 -2.63 -10.50 15.92
N SER A 350 -1.57 -10.57 15.11
CA SER A 350 -0.98 -9.44 14.41
C SER A 350 -1.24 -9.40 12.88
N ILE A 351 -2.00 -10.35 12.30
CA ILE A 351 -2.27 -10.33 10.86
C ILE A 351 -3.20 -9.16 10.52
N THR A 352 -2.67 -8.20 9.77
CA THR A 352 -3.45 -7.03 9.32
C THR A 352 -4.30 -7.39 8.10
N PHE A 353 -5.44 -6.72 7.93
CA PHE A 353 -6.25 -6.83 6.70
C PHE A 353 -5.43 -6.56 5.43
N GLY A 354 -4.40 -5.70 5.51
CA GLY A 354 -3.49 -5.46 4.38
C GLY A 354 -2.72 -6.72 3.96
N ALA A 355 -2.31 -7.56 4.92
CA ALA A 355 -1.66 -8.84 4.62
C ALA A 355 -2.63 -9.82 3.96
N VAL A 356 -3.86 -9.95 4.50
CA VAL A 356 -4.95 -10.76 3.90
C VAL A 356 -5.24 -10.31 2.47
N SER A 357 -5.40 -9.00 2.25
CA SER A 357 -5.68 -8.45 0.92
C SER A 357 -4.55 -8.72 -0.07
N ASN A 358 -3.29 -8.61 0.35
CA ASN A 358 -2.14 -8.92 -0.49
C ASN A 358 -2.05 -10.42 -0.82
N TYR A 359 -2.32 -11.29 0.16
CA TYR A 359 -2.38 -12.73 -0.04
C TYR A 359 -3.41 -13.09 -1.10
N VAL A 360 -4.66 -12.69 -0.90
CA VAL A 360 -5.76 -13.00 -1.83
C VAL A 360 -5.49 -12.41 -3.22
N ARG A 361 -5.00 -11.17 -3.30
CA ARG A 361 -4.65 -10.54 -4.58
C ARG A 361 -3.60 -11.33 -5.35
N ARG A 362 -2.55 -11.81 -4.68
CA ARG A 362 -1.48 -12.59 -5.30
C ARG A 362 -2.04 -13.84 -5.98
N TYR A 363 -2.81 -14.63 -5.26
CA TYR A 363 -3.36 -15.88 -5.78
C TYR A 363 -4.48 -15.66 -6.80
N LEU A 364 -5.30 -14.61 -6.67
CA LEU A 364 -6.27 -14.25 -7.71
C LEU A 364 -5.61 -13.81 -9.01
N THR A 365 -4.45 -13.17 -8.96
CA THR A 365 -3.67 -12.86 -10.17
C THR A 365 -3.23 -14.14 -10.87
N GLU A 366 -2.78 -15.14 -10.14
CA GLU A 366 -2.40 -16.46 -10.67
C GLU A 366 -3.60 -17.21 -11.26
N ILE A 367 -4.71 -17.27 -10.52
CA ILE A 367 -5.99 -17.82 -11.02
C ILE A 367 -6.44 -17.12 -12.29
N GLY A 368 -6.36 -15.78 -12.31
CA GLY A 368 -6.70 -14.99 -13.50
C GLY A 368 -5.89 -15.37 -14.73
N ASN A 369 -4.59 -15.61 -14.56
CA ASN A 369 -3.74 -16.11 -15.66
C ASN A 369 -4.17 -17.50 -16.14
N MET A 370 -4.52 -18.41 -15.22
CA MET A 370 -4.98 -19.77 -15.54
C MET A 370 -6.28 -19.77 -16.36
N VAL A 371 -7.20 -18.83 -16.07
CA VAL A 371 -8.50 -18.75 -16.79
C VAL A 371 -8.48 -17.80 -17.98
N GLY A 372 -7.32 -17.21 -18.32
CA GLY A 372 -7.18 -16.25 -19.41
C GLY A 372 -7.71 -14.85 -19.08
N TYR A 373 -7.79 -14.49 -17.79
CA TYR A 373 -8.24 -13.17 -17.31
C TYR A 373 -7.22 -12.54 -16.33
N PRO A 374 -6.04 -12.09 -16.79
CA PRO A 374 -4.90 -11.70 -15.94
C PRO A 374 -5.17 -10.49 -15.01
N LYS A 375 -6.27 -9.75 -15.22
CA LYS A 375 -6.67 -8.59 -14.40
C LYS A 375 -7.69 -8.94 -13.32
N LEU A 376 -7.80 -10.21 -12.93
CA LEU A 376 -8.74 -10.65 -11.90
C LEU A 376 -8.43 -10.00 -10.56
N THR A 377 -9.43 -9.33 -9.97
CA THR A 377 -9.33 -8.72 -8.64
C THR A 377 -10.51 -9.14 -7.77
N PHE A 378 -10.33 -9.11 -6.44
CA PHE A 378 -11.38 -9.53 -5.52
C PHE A 378 -12.68 -8.71 -5.67
N SER A 379 -12.58 -7.40 -5.90
CA SER A 379 -13.74 -6.52 -6.06
C SER A 379 -14.62 -6.86 -7.26
N MET A 380 -14.12 -7.64 -8.21
CA MET A 380 -14.91 -8.09 -9.36
C MET A 380 -16.04 -9.04 -8.96
N ASN A 381 -15.95 -9.75 -7.83
CA ASN A 381 -17.09 -10.53 -7.31
C ASN A 381 -18.30 -9.62 -7.08
N ILE A 382 -18.09 -8.41 -6.55
CA ILE A 382 -19.16 -7.45 -6.23
C ILE A 382 -19.81 -6.91 -7.49
N SER A 383 -19.00 -6.46 -8.47
CA SER A 383 -19.51 -5.94 -9.75
C SER A 383 -20.18 -7.03 -10.57
N THR A 384 -19.62 -8.24 -10.57
CA THR A 384 -20.19 -9.40 -11.23
C THR A 384 -21.55 -9.76 -10.60
N TYR A 385 -21.62 -9.88 -9.28
CA TYR A 385 -22.91 -10.12 -8.62
C TYR A 385 -23.94 -9.04 -8.97
N LYS A 386 -23.59 -7.77 -8.89
CA LYS A 386 -24.48 -6.66 -9.24
C LYS A 386 -24.99 -6.72 -10.68
N SER A 387 -24.10 -7.04 -11.63
CA SER A 387 -24.45 -7.19 -13.03
C SER A 387 -25.45 -8.34 -13.26
N PHE A 388 -25.23 -9.46 -12.59
CA PHE A 388 -26.16 -10.60 -12.64
C PHE A 388 -27.49 -10.30 -11.94
N ALA A 389 -27.47 -9.61 -10.80
CA ALA A 389 -28.67 -9.26 -10.04
C ALA A 389 -29.55 -8.19 -10.72
N SER A 390 -28.94 -7.30 -11.52
CA SER A 390 -29.71 -6.28 -12.26
C SER A 390 -30.49 -6.83 -13.46
N GLY A 391 -30.14 -8.00 -13.96
CA GLY A 391 -30.80 -8.65 -15.10
C GLY A 391 -31.78 -9.78 -14.72
N VAL A 392 -31.82 -10.21 -13.45
CA VAL A 392 -32.57 -11.40 -13.02
C VAL A 392 -33.06 -11.22 -11.59
N SER A 393 -34.25 -11.74 -11.28
CA SER A 393 -34.76 -11.70 -9.88
C SER A 393 -33.84 -12.52 -8.95
N ILE A 394 -33.76 -12.12 -7.67
CA ILE A 394 -32.94 -12.82 -6.65
C ILE A 394 -33.30 -14.32 -6.58
N SER A 395 -34.59 -14.65 -6.75
CA SER A 395 -35.07 -16.02 -6.83
C SER A 395 -34.51 -16.79 -8.03
N GLU A 396 -34.30 -16.16 -9.19
CA GLU A 396 -33.69 -16.83 -10.36
C GLU A 396 -32.18 -16.99 -10.21
N ILE A 397 -31.50 -16.07 -9.49
CA ILE A 397 -30.08 -16.23 -9.14
C ILE A 397 -29.92 -17.40 -8.17
N LEU A 398 -30.77 -17.48 -7.18
CA LEU A 398 -30.82 -18.62 -6.24
C LEU A 398 -31.23 -19.92 -6.94
N LEU A 399 -32.17 -19.86 -7.89
CA LEU A 399 -32.58 -21.00 -8.71
C LEU A 399 -31.51 -21.45 -9.70
N ARG A 400 -30.79 -20.55 -10.34
CA ARG A 400 -29.72 -20.89 -11.30
C ARG A 400 -28.40 -21.29 -10.66
N TYR A 401 -28.11 -20.81 -9.46
CA TYR A 401 -26.86 -21.06 -8.73
C TYR A 401 -27.12 -21.68 -7.33
N GLY A 402 -28.36 -21.82 -6.91
CA GLY A 402 -28.79 -22.37 -5.61
C GLY A 402 -29.65 -23.61 -5.70
N ASN A 403 -30.09 -24.05 -6.88
CA ASN A 403 -30.75 -25.34 -7.05
C ASN A 403 -29.74 -26.40 -7.43
N ILE A 404 -29.56 -27.26 -6.52
CA ILE A 404 -30.33 -28.52 -6.51
C ILE A 404 -30.71 -28.79 -5.05
N ILE A 405 -32.01 -28.80 -4.75
CA ILE A 405 -32.59 -29.55 -3.65
C ILE A 405 -32.43 -31.00 -3.97
#